data_7faf2c63a409a1a51f986da1eb9184ce
#
_entry.id   7faf2c63a409a1a51f986da1eb9184ce
#
_cell.length_a   1.000
_cell.length_b   1.000
_cell.length_c   1.000
_cell.angle_alpha   90.00
_cell.angle_beta   90.00
_cell.angle_gamma   90.00
#
_symmetry.space_group_name_H-M   'P 1'
#
loop_
_entity.id
_entity.type
_entity.pdbx_description
1 polymer ?
#
loop_
_entity_poly.entity_id
_entity_poly.type
_entity_poly.pdbx_seq_one_letter_code
_entity_poly.pdbx_strand_id
1 'polypeptide(L)'
;MKPLFLVLAVVIGLASITSCSAQDPLPSWNDTASKKAIIAFVEKVTKQGGADFVPPAERIAVFDNDGTLWCENPVPFQAAFAVAEIKRQLPEHPDWKKEPAVQAMEKGDIAALTGDHHKGLMKLLALSHAGITTDEFDSRVKSWLATAIHPRFNNHYSECVYQPMLELLAYLRANEFRTWIVSGGGIDFMRVFAEDTYGIPPEQVVGSYGQVKFSITEGKPTLTKSIDTLFIDDREGKPVAIHQFIGRRPIAAFGNSDGDQAMIEYATIGNPRPSFGLIVHHTDDEREYAYDAKPKSSGKLITALEAAKKHGWTLVSMKEDWKSVWNESKLNLPKVSARSLFGKWLAEDISGQGVIDNAQSTLEISQDGSVAGDTCVNRFGGKAKIDGQKILFGPLAMTRRAGPQALMDQESKYATALEKVTGFRVDLRGLLFLVNAEGQDVIRFSKMAD
;
A
#
# COMPACT_ATOMS: atom_id res chain seq x y z
N MET A 1 43.96 -57.15 -42.52
CA MET A 1 43.54 -55.76 -42.24
C MET A 1 42.02 -55.82 -41.99
N LYS A 2 41.60 -55.68 -40.72
CA LYS A 2 40.16 -55.58 -40.35
C LYS A 2 39.87 -54.12 -40.00
N PRO A 3 38.79 -53.51 -40.47
CA PRO A 3 38.42 -52.15 -40.04
C PRO A 3 37.74 -52.17 -38.70
N LEU A 4 38.18 -51.27 -37.83
CA LEU A 4 37.66 -51.03 -36.51
C LEU A 4 36.50 -50.03 -36.65
N PHE A 5 35.26 -50.44 -36.37
CA PHE A 5 34.09 -49.54 -36.28
C PHE A 5 34.05 -48.89 -34.92
N LEU A 6 34.21 -47.59 -34.88
CA LEU A 6 34.04 -46.77 -33.70
C LEU A 6 32.56 -46.43 -33.57
N VAL A 7 31.86 -46.97 -32.55
CA VAL A 7 30.46 -46.60 -32.24
C VAL A 7 30.50 -45.39 -31.32
N LEU A 8 30.04 -44.27 -31.82
CA LEU A 8 29.87 -43.02 -31.06
C LEU A 8 28.50 -43.08 -30.35
N ALA A 9 28.47 -43.32 -29.03
CA ALA A 9 27.25 -43.26 -28.24
C ALA A 9 26.94 -41.79 -27.93
N VAL A 10 25.90 -41.27 -28.55
CA VAL A 10 25.33 -39.96 -28.20
C VAL A 10 24.45 -40.11 -26.99
N VAL A 11 24.90 -39.66 -25.83
CA VAL A 11 24.09 -39.53 -24.62
C VAL A 11 23.26 -38.27 -24.73
N ILE A 12 21.97 -38.43 -25.08
CA ILE A 12 21.00 -37.34 -25.02
C ILE A 12 20.58 -37.18 -23.55
N GLY A 13 21.18 -36.22 -22.85
CA GLY A 13 20.75 -35.81 -21.55
C GLY A 13 19.39 -35.13 -21.63
N LEU A 14 18.31 -35.81 -21.19
CA LEU A 14 17.05 -35.16 -20.92
C LEU A 14 17.24 -34.17 -19.73
N ALA A 15 17.39 -32.90 -20.06
CA ALA A 15 17.24 -31.84 -19.06
C ALA A 15 15.76 -31.82 -18.63
N SER A 16 15.47 -32.34 -17.45
CA SER A 16 14.17 -32.14 -16.80
C SER A 16 13.99 -30.66 -16.53
N ILE A 17 13.18 -29.98 -17.35
CA ILE A 17 12.69 -28.64 -17.07
C ILE A 17 11.72 -28.81 -15.92
N THR A 18 12.20 -28.65 -14.69
CA THR A 18 11.35 -28.44 -13.53
C THR A 18 10.64 -27.12 -13.76
N SER A 19 9.38 -27.18 -14.19
CA SER A 19 8.49 -26.05 -14.20
C SER A 19 8.39 -25.52 -12.77
N CYS A 20 9.11 -24.45 -12.48
CA CYS A 20 8.88 -23.68 -11.26
C CYS A 20 7.44 -23.14 -11.39
N SER A 21 6.49 -23.77 -10.71
CA SER A 21 5.12 -23.25 -10.62
C SER A 21 5.24 -21.84 -10.07
N ALA A 22 4.89 -20.84 -10.88
CA ALA A 22 4.84 -19.46 -10.40
C ALA A 22 3.91 -19.43 -9.19
N GLN A 23 4.41 -18.92 -8.06
CA GLN A 23 3.62 -18.81 -6.84
C GLN A 23 2.39 -17.95 -7.13
N ASP A 24 1.21 -18.39 -6.68
CA ASP A 24 -0.04 -17.65 -6.82
C ASP A 24 0.13 -16.21 -6.26
N PRO A 25 -0.02 -15.15 -7.07
CA PRO A 25 0.18 -13.78 -6.60
C PRO A 25 -0.94 -13.29 -5.69
N LEU A 26 -2.10 -13.96 -5.67
CA LEU A 26 -3.31 -13.58 -4.96
C LEU A 26 -3.86 -14.78 -4.14
N PRO A 27 -3.11 -15.29 -3.15
CA PRO A 27 -3.45 -16.54 -2.46
C PRO A 27 -4.71 -16.46 -1.60
N SER A 28 -5.13 -15.27 -1.17
CA SER A 28 -6.39 -15.05 -0.43
C SER A 28 -7.60 -14.86 -1.34
N TRP A 29 -7.43 -14.97 -2.65
CA TRP A 29 -8.51 -14.99 -3.63
C TRP A 29 -8.83 -16.43 -4.05
N ASN A 30 -10.13 -16.71 -4.21
CA ASN A 30 -10.58 -17.94 -4.86
C ASN A 30 -10.25 -17.92 -6.35
N ASP A 31 -10.18 -19.09 -7.00
CA ASP A 31 -9.91 -19.19 -8.45
C ASP A 31 -11.17 -18.87 -9.28
N THR A 32 -11.60 -17.63 -9.22
CA THR A 32 -12.80 -17.10 -9.86
C THR A 32 -12.47 -16.27 -11.09
N ALA A 33 -13.51 -15.84 -11.81
CA ALA A 33 -13.38 -14.94 -12.96
C ALA A 33 -12.74 -13.60 -12.55
N SER A 34 -13.03 -13.09 -11.36
CA SER A 34 -12.50 -11.82 -10.84
C SER A 34 -10.99 -11.86 -10.67
N LYS A 35 -10.46 -12.91 -10.04
CA LYS A 35 -9.01 -13.14 -9.91
C LYS A 35 -8.34 -13.24 -11.27
N LYS A 36 -8.91 -14.02 -12.17
CA LYS A 36 -8.37 -14.20 -13.54
C LYS A 36 -8.37 -12.91 -14.33
N ALA A 37 -9.40 -12.08 -14.19
CA ALA A 37 -9.48 -10.78 -14.85
C ALA A 37 -8.38 -9.81 -14.37
N ILE A 38 -8.10 -9.79 -13.06
CA ILE A 38 -7.00 -8.99 -12.49
C ILE A 38 -5.66 -9.43 -13.08
N ILE A 39 -5.37 -10.73 -13.02
CA ILE A 39 -4.08 -11.28 -13.51
C ILE A 39 -3.94 -11.01 -15.01
N ALA A 40 -4.98 -11.31 -15.80
CA ALA A 40 -4.97 -11.10 -17.26
C ALA A 40 -4.76 -9.62 -17.64
N PHE A 41 -5.37 -8.69 -16.91
CA PHE A 41 -5.16 -7.25 -17.13
C PHE A 41 -3.70 -6.87 -16.87
N VAL A 42 -3.14 -7.26 -15.73
CA VAL A 42 -1.75 -6.94 -15.38
C VAL A 42 -0.77 -7.54 -16.38
N GLU A 43 -0.91 -8.83 -16.71
CA GLU A 43 -0.07 -9.48 -17.72
C GLU A 43 -0.14 -8.79 -19.09
N LYS A 44 -1.36 -8.41 -19.50
CA LYS A 44 -1.61 -7.72 -20.78
C LYS A 44 -0.83 -6.41 -20.87
N VAL A 45 -0.92 -5.55 -19.83
CA VAL A 45 -0.31 -4.21 -19.86
C VAL A 45 1.17 -4.19 -19.54
N THR A 46 1.71 -5.28 -19.00
CA THR A 46 3.14 -5.39 -18.62
C THR A 46 3.97 -6.17 -19.63
N LYS A 47 3.33 -6.86 -20.59
CA LYS A 47 4.02 -7.67 -21.59
C LYS A 47 4.82 -6.79 -22.56
N GLN A 48 6.13 -6.77 -22.39
CA GLN A 48 7.03 -6.00 -23.28
C GLN A 48 6.84 -6.43 -24.75
N GLY A 49 6.78 -5.44 -25.64
CA GLY A 49 6.55 -5.65 -27.07
C GLY A 49 5.12 -6.06 -27.44
N GLY A 50 4.21 -6.18 -26.48
CA GLY A 50 2.79 -6.40 -26.73
C GLY A 50 2.11 -5.12 -27.23
N ALA A 51 1.04 -5.26 -28.01
CA ALA A 51 0.26 -4.13 -28.52
C ALA A 51 -0.39 -3.30 -27.39
N ASP A 52 -0.65 -3.94 -26.26
CA ASP A 52 -1.30 -3.35 -25.09
C ASP A 52 -0.30 -2.93 -23.99
N PHE A 53 0.99 -2.96 -24.28
CA PHE A 53 2.02 -2.58 -23.31
C PHE A 53 1.87 -1.13 -22.86
N VAL A 54 1.86 -0.94 -21.55
CA VAL A 54 1.85 0.38 -20.92
C VAL A 54 3.18 0.61 -20.21
N PRO A 55 3.90 1.70 -20.50
CA PRO A 55 5.17 2.00 -19.81
C PRO A 55 4.96 2.13 -18.28
N PRO A 56 5.94 1.73 -17.44
CA PRO A 56 5.84 1.81 -15.98
C PRO A 56 5.39 3.19 -15.45
N ALA A 57 5.90 4.26 -16.04
CA ALA A 57 5.54 5.63 -15.66
C ALA A 57 4.04 5.96 -15.85
N GLU A 58 3.31 5.18 -16.65
CA GLU A 58 1.88 5.34 -16.92
C GLU A 58 1.03 4.27 -16.20
N ARG A 59 1.64 3.28 -15.54
CA ARG A 59 0.93 2.26 -14.76
C ARG A 59 0.49 2.85 -13.42
N ILE A 60 -0.64 3.53 -13.42
CA ILE A 60 -1.23 4.14 -12.23
C ILE A 60 -2.50 3.38 -11.85
N ALA A 61 -2.57 2.96 -10.59
CA ALA A 61 -3.72 2.33 -9.98
C ALA A 61 -4.20 3.17 -8.81
N VAL A 62 -5.48 3.49 -8.77
CA VAL A 62 -6.12 4.28 -7.70
C VAL A 62 -7.11 3.43 -6.93
N PHE A 63 -7.14 3.59 -5.62
CA PHE A 63 -7.97 2.83 -4.71
C PHE A 63 -8.76 3.78 -3.82
N ASP A 64 -10.05 3.53 -3.65
CA ASP A 64 -10.72 4.03 -2.47
C ASP A 64 -10.19 3.32 -1.22
N ASN A 65 -10.46 3.88 -0.04
CA ASN A 65 -9.99 3.35 1.22
C ASN A 65 -11.09 2.62 2.00
N ASP A 66 -12.13 3.37 2.43
CA ASP A 66 -13.20 2.85 3.27
C ASP A 66 -14.08 1.86 2.47
N GLY A 67 -14.20 0.62 2.95
CA GLY A 67 -14.90 -0.46 2.25
C GLY A 67 -14.14 -1.07 1.06
N THR A 68 -12.98 -0.53 0.69
CA THR A 68 -12.15 -1.05 -0.42
C THR A 68 -10.85 -1.65 0.08
N LEU A 69 -10.09 -0.95 0.91
CA LEU A 69 -8.83 -1.43 1.50
C LEU A 69 -9.01 -1.93 2.92
N TRP A 70 -9.92 -1.33 3.67
CA TRP A 70 -10.28 -1.73 5.03
C TRP A 70 -11.79 -1.62 5.27
N CYS A 71 -12.25 -2.15 6.40
CA CYS A 71 -13.65 -2.09 6.82
C CYS A 71 -14.13 -0.65 7.04
N GLU A 72 -15.39 -0.37 6.67
CA GLU A 72 -16.00 0.94 6.88
C GLU A 72 -17.22 0.92 7.84
N ASN A 73 -17.65 -0.27 8.26
CA ASN A 73 -18.78 -0.44 9.15
C ASN A 73 -18.34 -0.73 10.61
N PRO A 74 -19.13 -0.34 11.66
CA PRO A 74 -20.48 0.25 11.57
C PRO A 74 -20.49 1.72 11.17
N VAL A 75 -19.35 2.41 11.21
CA VAL A 75 -19.12 3.78 10.73
C VAL A 75 -17.70 3.89 10.18
N PRO A 76 -17.43 4.78 9.22
CA PRO A 76 -16.06 5.02 8.74
C PRO A 76 -15.10 5.28 9.89
N PHE A 77 -13.87 4.76 9.80
CA PHE A 77 -12.93 4.78 10.92
C PHE A 77 -12.56 6.20 11.37
N GLN A 78 -12.47 7.15 10.44
CA GLN A 78 -12.27 8.55 10.79
C GLN A 78 -13.46 9.12 11.58
N ALA A 79 -14.69 8.67 11.31
CA ALA A 79 -15.85 9.06 12.11
C ALA A 79 -15.76 8.49 13.55
N ALA A 80 -15.31 7.24 13.69
CA ALA A 80 -15.04 6.65 15.00
C ALA A 80 -13.96 7.41 15.76
N PHE A 81 -12.89 7.82 15.10
CA PHE A 81 -11.85 8.69 15.66
C PHE A 81 -12.41 10.04 16.10
N ALA A 82 -13.20 10.71 15.26
CA ALA A 82 -13.81 12.00 15.61
C ALA A 82 -14.71 11.89 16.84
N VAL A 83 -15.51 10.83 16.93
CA VAL A 83 -16.34 10.54 18.12
C VAL A 83 -15.48 10.36 19.38
N ALA A 84 -14.37 9.64 19.28
CA ALA A 84 -13.43 9.44 20.39
C ALA A 84 -12.82 10.78 20.84
N GLU A 85 -12.37 11.61 19.87
CA GLU A 85 -11.79 12.93 20.15
C GLU A 85 -12.80 13.90 20.78
N ILE A 86 -14.04 13.94 20.29
CA ILE A 86 -15.09 14.75 20.92
C ILE A 86 -15.31 14.32 22.36
N LYS A 87 -15.46 13.02 22.62
CA LYS A 87 -15.63 12.50 24.00
C LYS A 87 -14.46 12.87 24.90
N ARG A 88 -13.24 12.81 24.42
CA ARG A 88 -12.03 13.16 25.16
C ARG A 88 -11.99 14.65 25.52
N GLN A 89 -12.39 15.53 24.59
CA GLN A 89 -12.31 16.98 24.73
C GLN A 89 -13.56 17.60 25.40
N LEU A 90 -14.65 16.88 25.50
CA LEU A 90 -15.93 17.38 26.03
C LEU A 90 -15.85 17.98 27.47
N PRO A 91 -14.99 17.47 28.39
CA PRO A 91 -14.80 18.11 29.70
C PRO A 91 -14.20 19.52 29.62
N GLU A 92 -13.35 19.78 28.62
CA GLU A 92 -12.68 21.08 28.37
C GLU A 92 -13.57 22.02 27.54
N HIS A 93 -14.52 21.47 26.78
CA HIS A 93 -15.45 22.17 25.89
C HIS A 93 -16.93 21.88 26.22
N PRO A 94 -17.44 22.21 27.41
CA PRO A 94 -18.80 21.84 27.83
C PRO A 94 -19.90 22.49 26.96
N ASP A 95 -19.60 23.57 26.27
CA ASP A 95 -20.47 24.22 25.28
C ASP A 95 -20.79 23.35 24.06
N TRP A 96 -19.92 22.43 23.70
CA TRP A 96 -20.16 21.49 22.59
C TRP A 96 -21.37 20.58 22.81
N LYS A 97 -21.78 20.35 24.07
CA LYS A 97 -23.01 19.60 24.36
C LYS A 97 -24.28 20.24 23.81
N LYS A 98 -24.24 21.54 23.47
CA LYS A 98 -25.35 22.24 22.83
C LYS A 98 -25.41 22.00 21.31
N GLU A 99 -24.38 21.49 20.72
CA GLU A 99 -24.31 21.23 19.29
C GLU A 99 -25.20 20.02 18.93
N PRO A 100 -26.11 20.14 17.96
CA PRO A 100 -27.00 19.05 17.57
C PRO A 100 -26.26 17.77 17.16
N ALA A 101 -25.10 17.90 16.48
CA ALA A 101 -24.27 16.78 16.08
C ALA A 101 -23.67 16.02 17.29
N VAL A 102 -23.26 16.74 18.34
CA VAL A 102 -22.76 16.12 19.58
C VAL A 102 -23.89 15.41 20.32
N GLN A 103 -25.11 16.01 20.37
CA GLN A 103 -26.27 15.36 20.94
C GLN A 103 -26.68 14.10 20.18
N ALA A 104 -26.64 14.13 18.84
CA ALA A 104 -26.89 12.95 18.02
C ALA A 104 -25.84 11.85 18.28
N MET A 105 -24.56 12.23 18.37
CA MET A 105 -23.46 11.33 18.73
C MET A 105 -23.67 10.65 20.09
N GLU A 106 -24.03 11.44 21.13
CA GLU A 106 -24.29 10.91 22.49
C GLU A 106 -25.45 9.91 22.50
N LYS A 107 -26.46 10.14 21.65
CA LYS A 107 -27.63 9.25 21.50
C LYS A 107 -27.37 8.03 20.59
N GLY A 108 -26.23 7.98 19.90
CA GLY A 108 -25.95 6.96 18.89
C GLY A 108 -26.83 7.07 17.65
N ASP A 109 -27.36 8.27 17.35
CA ASP A 109 -28.23 8.51 16.20
C ASP A 109 -27.39 8.69 14.93
N ILE A 110 -27.02 7.56 14.33
CA ILE A 110 -26.23 7.52 13.09
C ILE A 110 -26.98 8.22 11.94
N ALA A 111 -28.31 8.09 11.88
CA ALA A 111 -29.09 8.68 10.80
C ALA A 111 -29.05 10.22 10.85
N ALA A 112 -29.09 10.82 12.04
CA ALA A 112 -28.92 12.26 12.20
C ALA A 112 -27.49 12.73 11.85
N LEU A 113 -26.47 11.90 12.06
CA LEU A 113 -25.08 12.23 11.71
C LEU A 113 -24.80 12.11 10.22
N THR A 114 -25.36 11.08 9.56
CA THR A 114 -25.09 10.77 8.14
C THR A 114 -26.14 11.33 7.17
N GLY A 115 -27.29 11.79 7.68
CA GLY A 115 -28.32 12.48 6.91
C GLY A 115 -27.86 13.86 6.41
N ASP A 116 -28.68 14.48 5.56
CA ASP A 116 -28.46 15.83 5.00
C ASP A 116 -27.01 16.06 4.54
N HIS A 117 -26.56 15.20 3.61
CA HIS A 117 -25.19 15.24 3.07
C HIS A 117 -24.08 15.14 4.13
N HIS A 118 -24.25 14.31 5.16
CA HIS A 118 -23.30 14.08 6.25
C HIS A 118 -22.97 15.32 7.11
N LYS A 119 -23.82 16.32 7.15
CA LYS A 119 -23.58 17.57 7.89
C LYS A 119 -23.24 17.35 9.37
N GLY A 120 -23.91 16.40 10.03
CA GLY A 120 -23.63 16.06 11.42
C GLY A 120 -22.21 15.53 11.59
N LEU A 121 -21.80 14.61 10.76
CA LEU A 121 -20.44 14.06 10.78
C LEU A 121 -19.40 15.12 10.45
N MET A 122 -19.64 15.96 9.44
CA MET A 122 -18.76 17.08 9.10
C MET A 122 -18.59 18.06 10.26
N LYS A 123 -19.66 18.30 11.04
CA LYS A 123 -19.58 19.15 12.24
C LYS A 123 -18.71 18.51 13.33
N LEU A 124 -18.82 17.17 13.55
CA LEU A 124 -17.94 16.45 14.50
C LEU A 124 -16.48 16.50 14.06
N LEU A 125 -16.20 16.27 12.77
CA LEU A 125 -14.85 16.41 12.20
C LEU A 125 -14.31 17.82 12.41
N ALA A 126 -15.14 18.84 12.17
CA ALA A 126 -14.77 20.23 12.39
C ALA A 126 -14.37 20.51 13.83
N LEU A 127 -15.20 20.10 14.79
CA LEU A 127 -14.93 20.30 16.22
C LEU A 127 -13.66 19.57 16.68
N SER A 128 -13.46 18.35 16.21
CA SER A 128 -12.34 17.49 16.65
C SER A 128 -11.00 17.80 15.98
N HIS A 129 -11.00 18.46 14.82
CA HIS A 129 -9.79 18.60 13.99
C HIS A 129 -9.33 20.06 13.81
N ALA A 130 -10.22 21.05 13.98
CA ALA A 130 -9.86 22.45 13.76
C ALA A 130 -9.05 23.06 14.90
N GLY A 131 -8.15 23.97 14.56
CA GLY A 131 -7.40 24.77 15.55
C GLY A 131 -6.18 24.07 16.15
N ILE A 132 -5.94 22.80 15.81
CA ILE A 132 -4.73 22.08 16.25
C ILE A 132 -3.70 22.05 15.12
N THR A 133 -2.44 21.82 15.47
CA THR A 133 -1.37 21.66 14.48
C THR A 133 -1.49 20.33 13.74
N THR A 134 -0.89 20.24 12.55
CA THR A 134 -0.79 18.97 11.80
C THR A 134 -0.08 17.90 12.61
N ASP A 135 1.02 18.25 13.30
CA ASP A 135 1.80 17.30 14.11
C ASP A 135 1.00 16.78 15.32
N GLU A 136 0.21 17.66 15.93
CA GLU A 136 -0.68 17.26 17.04
C GLU A 136 -1.79 16.35 16.54
N PHE A 137 -2.38 16.66 15.38
CA PHE A 137 -3.39 15.80 14.75
C PHE A 137 -2.84 14.40 14.49
N ASP A 138 -1.66 14.30 13.84
CA ASP A 138 -0.98 13.04 13.54
C ASP A 138 -0.72 12.22 14.81
N SER A 139 -0.24 12.87 15.87
CA SER A 139 0.02 12.23 17.17
C SER A 139 -1.25 11.66 17.79
N ARG A 140 -2.37 12.40 17.71
CA ARG A 140 -3.68 11.95 18.21
C ARG A 140 -4.21 10.76 17.43
N VAL A 141 -4.13 10.78 16.08
CA VAL A 141 -4.53 9.66 15.23
C VAL A 141 -3.70 8.42 15.52
N LYS A 142 -2.37 8.55 15.62
CA LYS A 142 -1.47 7.42 15.98
C LYS A 142 -1.85 6.80 17.33
N SER A 143 -2.07 7.63 18.34
CA SER A 143 -2.44 7.18 19.68
C SER A 143 -3.78 6.45 19.68
N TRP A 144 -4.76 6.95 18.91
CA TRP A 144 -6.06 6.31 18.79
C TRP A 144 -5.97 4.96 18.07
N LEU A 145 -5.28 4.89 16.93
CA LEU A 145 -5.10 3.64 16.17
C LEU A 145 -4.37 2.56 16.98
N ALA A 146 -3.46 2.96 17.88
CA ALA A 146 -2.72 2.03 18.73
C ALA A 146 -3.59 1.37 19.82
N THR A 147 -4.73 1.95 20.16
CA THR A 147 -5.54 1.49 21.30
C THR A 147 -7.00 1.21 20.98
N ALA A 148 -7.53 1.79 19.92
CA ALA A 148 -8.95 1.66 19.58
C ALA A 148 -9.24 0.27 18.99
N ILE A 149 -10.31 -0.35 19.50
CA ILE A 149 -10.74 -1.70 19.13
C ILE A 149 -12.06 -1.61 18.37
N HIS A 150 -12.11 -2.31 17.22
CA HIS A 150 -13.31 -2.41 16.41
C HIS A 150 -14.41 -3.21 17.16
N PRO A 151 -15.66 -2.69 17.26
CA PRO A 151 -16.67 -3.25 18.16
C PRO A 151 -17.18 -4.66 17.76
N ARG A 152 -17.07 -5.04 16.48
CA ARG A 152 -17.49 -6.37 16.01
C ARG A 152 -16.34 -7.36 16.00
N PHE A 153 -15.16 -6.96 15.52
CA PHE A 153 -14.08 -7.90 15.26
C PHE A 153 -13.12 -8.06 16.43
N ASN A 154 -13.22 -7.20 17.44
CA ASN A 154 -12.35 -7.18 18.63
C ASN A 154 -10.86 -7.12 18.30
N ASN A 155 -10.53 -6.49 17.16
CA ASN A 155 -9.19 -6.21 16.67
C ASN A 155 -8.96 -4.69 16.66
N HIS A 156 -7.72 -4.25 16.66
CA HIS A 156 -7.43 -2.84 16.40
C HIS A 156 -8.00 -2.41 15.04
N TYR A 157 -8.44 -1.15 14.93
CA TYR A 157 -8.95 -0.64 13.65
C TYR A 157 -7.92 -0.79 12.53
N SER A 158 -6.62 -0.58 12.83
CA SER A 158 -5.51 -0.78 11.90
C SER A 158 -5.30 -2.23 11.43
N GLU A 159 -5.93 -3.21 12.08
CA GLU A 159 -5.90 -4.63 11.70
C GLU A 159 -7.13 -5.05 10.87
N CYS A 160 -8.17 -4.19 10.81
CA CYS A 160 -9.38 -4.47 10.02
C CYS A 160 -9.18 -4.13 8.54
N VAL A 161 -8.10 -4.65 7.96
CA VAL A 161 -7.63 -4.44 6.59
C VAL A 161 -7.90 -5.69 5.77
N TYR A 162 -8.37 -5.52 4.53
CA TYR A 162 -8.69 -6.65 3.67
C TYR A 162 -7.42 -7.29 3.09
N GLN A 163 -7.12 -8.50 3.53
CA GLN A 163 -5.95 -9.26 3.06
C GLN A 163 -5.90 -9.42 1.54
N PRO A 164 -7.01 -9.74 0.83
CA PRO A 164 -6.99 -9.84 -0.64
C PRO A 164 -6.57 -8.54 -1.32
N MET A 165 -6.92 -7.38 -0.75
CA MET A 165 -6.55 -6.08 -1.31
C MET A 165 -5.10 -5.71 -1.02
N LEU A 166 -4.54 -6.14 0.12
CA LEU A 166 -3.10 -6.03 0.38
C LEU A 166 -2.28 -6.84 -0.62
N GLU A 167 -2.73 -8.05 -0.96
CA GLU A 167 -2.10 -8.88 -1.99
C GLU A 167 -2.19 -8.23 -3.37
N LEU A 168 -3.34 -7.65 -3.71
CA LEU A 168 -3.52 -6.92 -4.97
C LEU A 168 -2.58 -5.70 -5.06
N LEU A 169 -2.46 -4.91 -3.99
CA LEU A 169 -1.51 -3.80 -3.92
C LEU A 169 -0.06 -4.28 -4.13
N ALA A 170 0.34 -5.37 -3.46
CA ALA A 170 1.67 -5.95 -3.60
C ALA A 170 1.91 -6.49 -5.03
N TYR A 171 0.92 -7.18 -5.61
CA TYR A 171 0.99 -7.71 -6.97
C TYR A 171 1.12 -6.61 -8.01
N LEU A 172 0.35 -5.53 -7.89
CA LEU A 172 0.44 -4.38 -8.78
C LEU A 172 1.83 -3.71 -8.70
N ARG A 173 2.34 -3.47 -7.48
CA ARG A 173 3.69 -2.88 -7.30
C ARG A 173 4.80 -3.78 -7.82
N ALA A 174 4.70 -5.10 -7.63
CA ALA A 174 5.63 -6.07 -8.20
C ALA A 174 5.64 -6.04 -9.75
N ASN A 175 4.58 -5.51 -10.35
CA ASN A 175 4.43 -5.26 -11.78
C ASN A 175 4.60 -3.77 -12.15
N GLU A 176 5.32 -3.01 -11.33
CA GLU A 176 5.72 -1.62 -11.56
C GLU A 176 4.53 -0.63 -11.67
N PHE A 177 3.40 -0.94 -11.04
CA PHE A 177 2.34 0.04 -10.86
C PHE A 177 2.63 0.96 -9.68
N ARG A 178 2.30 2.24 -9.84
CA ARG A 178 2.20 3.20 -8.74
C ARG A 178 0.79 3.14 -8.17
N THR A 179 0.67 2.79 -6.89
CA THR A 179 -0.61 2.63 -6.19
C THR A 179 -0.91 3.89 -5.37
N TRP A 180 -2.12 4.43 -5.52
CA TRP A 180 -2.57 5.64 -4.87
C TRP A 180 -3.86 5.39 -4.11
N ILE A 181 -4.05 6.07 -2.99
CA ILE A 181 -5.37 6.22 -2.37
C ILE A 181 -6.05 7.46 -2.93
N VAL A 182 -7.34 7.35 -3.28
CA VAL A 182 -8.22 8.46 -3.69
C VAL A 182 -9.56 8.24 -2.97
N SER A 183 -9.77 8.92 -1.85
CA SER A 183 -10.84 8.59 -0.91
C SER A 183 -11.61 9.81 -0.41
N GLY A 184 -12.90 9.62 -0.13
CA GLY A 184 -13.73 10.61 0.57
C GLY A 184 -13.26 10.92 2.00
N GLY A 185 -12.44 10.06 2.60
CA GLY A 185 -11.82 10.27 3.89
C GLY A 185 -10.83 11.44 3.90
N GLY A 186 -10.50 11.94 5.10
CA GLY A 186 -9.56 13.04 5.27
C GLY A 186 -8.12 12.64 4.94
N ILE A 187 -7.48 13.40 4.05
CA ILE A 187 -6.11 13.14 3.60
C ILE A 187 -5.12 13.01 4.75
N ASP A 188 -5.17 13.91 5.74
CA ASP A 188 -4.25 13.90 6.88
C ASP A 188 -4.45 12.67 7.77
N PHE A 189 -5.72 12.23 7.97
CA PHE A 189 -6.01 11.02 8.73
C PHE A 189 -5.40 9.77 8.08
N MET A 190 -5.59 9.64 6.77
CA MET A 190 -5.09 8.48 6.02
C MET A 190 -3.55 8.44 5.93
N ARG A 191 -2.90 9.59 5.78
CA ARG A 191 -1.43 9.71 5.73
C ARG A 191 -0.73 9.15 6.96
N VAL A 192 -1.38 9.19 8.11
CA VAL A 192 -0.81 8.69 9.37
C VAL A 192 -0.52 7.18 9.32
N PHE A 193 -1.31 6.40 8.58
CA PHE A 193 -1.23 4.94 8.61
C PHE A 193 -1.03 4.28 7.24
N ALA A 194 -1.26 5.00 6.14
CA ALA A 194 -1.27 4.40 4.80
C ALA A 194 0.06 3.74 4.43
N GLU A 195 1.17 4.33 4.83
CA GLU A 195 2.50 3.78 4.54
C GLU A 195 2.73 2.47 5.30
N ASP A 196 2.51 2.47 6.62
CA ASP A 196 2.73 1.29 7.46
C ASP A 196 1.73 0.17 7.18
N THR A 197 0.49 0.51 6.80
CA THR A 197 -0.59 -0.45 6.60
C THR A 197 -0.63 -1.02 5.18
N TYR A 198 -0.50 -0.15 4.17
CA TYR A 198 -0.68 -0.51 2.76
C TYR A 198 0.61 -0.44 1.94
N GLY A 199 1.68 0.14 2.47
CA GLY A 199 2.88 0.48 1.73
C GLY A 199 2.65 1.59 0.70
N ILE A 200 1.68 2.47 0.94
CA ILE A 200 1.39 3.63 0.10
C ILE A 200 1.93 4.86 0.83
N PRO A 201 2.98 5.52 0.31
CA PRO A 201 3.61 6.64 0.98
C PRO A 201 2.67 7.87 1.03
N PRO A 202 2.85 8.79 1.99
CA PRO A 202 1.91 9.90 2.24
C PRO A 202 1.70 10.82 1.03
N GLU A 203 2.68 10.97 0.14
CA GLU A 203 2.53 11.74 -1.10
C GLU A 203 1.64 11.04 -2.15
N GLN A 204 1.36 9.74 -2.00
CA GLN A 204 0.44 8.97 -2.85
C GLN A 204 -0.94 8.81 -2.20
N VAL A 205 -1.23 9.56 -1.16
CA VAL A 205 -2.55 9.61 -0.52
C VAL A 205 -3.25 10.90 -0.92
N VAL A 206 -4.39 10.76 -1.59
CA VAL A 206 -5.31 11.83 -1.97
C VAL A 206 -6.62 11.63 -1.21
N GLY A 207 -7.21 12.69 -0.70
CA GLY A 207 -8.43 12.63 0.08
C GLY A 207 -9.05 13.99 0.30
N SER A 208 -10.16 14.03 1.01
CA SER A 208 -10.78 15.29 1.43
C SER A 208 -9.84 16.09 2.32
N TYR A 209 -9.77 17.39 2.11
CA TYR A 209 -8.87 18.25 2.89
C TYR A 209 -9.48 19.61 3.17
N GLY A 210 -9.12 20.13 4.34
CA GLY A 210 -9.35 21.53 4.71
C GLY A 210 -8.10 22.37 4.49
N GLN A 211 -8.27 23.68 4.56
CA GLN A 211 -7.16 24.61 4.51
C GLN A 211 -6.26 24.44 5.73
N VAL A 212 -4.94 24.54 5.52
CA VAL A 212 -3.96 24.71 6.61
C VAL A 212 -3.39 26.12 6.58
N LYS A 213 -3.11 26.70 7.75
CA LYS A 213 -2.56 28.05 7.91
C LYS A 213 -1.12 27.93 8.40
N PHE A 214 -0.20 28.55 7.67
CA PHE A 214 1.19 28.65 8.08
C PHE A 214 1.39 29.79 9.06
N SER A 215 2.17 29.56 10.11
CA SER A 215 2.63 30.58 11.06
C SER A 215 4.02 30.25 11.57
N ILE A 216 4.70 31.25 12.16
CA ILE A 216 5.90 31.04 12.97
C ILE A 216 5.46 31.21 14.42
N THR A 217 5.44 30.11 15.17
CA THR A 217 5.06 30.08 16.58
C THR A 217 6.29 29.75 17.42
N GLU A 218 6.70 30.65 18.32
CA GLU A 218 7.89 30.49 19.14
C GLU A 218 9.18 30.20 18.33
N GLY A 219 9.29 30.86 17.15
CA GLY A 219 10.42 30.67 16.24
C GLY A 219 10.40 29.40 15.39
N LYS A 220 9.33 28.58 15.48
CA LYS A 220 9.17 27.34 14.71
C LYS A 220 8.10 27.49 13.64
N PRO A 221 8.35 27.02 12.40
CA PRO A 221 7.30 26.87 11.38
C PRO A 221 6.20 25.93 11.88
N THR A 222 4.95 26.35 11.77
CA THR A 222 3.78 25.61 12.25
C THR A 222 2.68 25.64 11.20
N LEU A 223 2.05 24.51 10.96
CA LEU A 223 0.85 24.36 10.15
C LEU A 223 -0.34 24.05 11.07
N THR A 224 -1.37 24.89 11.05
CA THR A 224 -2.58 24.74 11.86
C THR A 224 -3.76 24.40 10.94
N LYS A 225 -4.52 23.39 11.32
CA LYS A 225 -5.69 22.91 10.57
C LYS A 225 -6.85 23.89 10.69
N SER A 226 -7.52 24.17 9.56
CA SER A 226 -8.72 24.99 9.47
C SER A 226 -9.81 24.27 8.68
N ILE A 227 -11.06 24.60 8.96
CA ILE A 227 -12.23 24.10 8.24
C ILE A 227 -12.86 25.17 7.33
N ASP A 228 -12.22 26.33 7.18
CA ASP A 228 -12.80 27.48 6.45
C ASP A 228 -13.04 27.18 4.97
N THR A 229 -12.23 26.30 4.39
CA THR A 229 -12.40 25.80 3.02
C THR A 229 -12.19 24.30 3.01
N LEU A 230 -13.16 23.56 2.50
CA LEU A 230 -13.13 22.11 2.47
C LEU A 230 -13.31 21.62 1.02
N PHE A 231 -12.36 20.83 0.54
CA PHE A 231 -12.50 20.02 -0.66
C PHE A 231 -12.96 18.61 -0.27
N ILE A 232 -14.02 18.14 -0.90
CA ILE A 232 -14.55 16.80 -0.68
C ILE A 232 -14.15 15.91 -1.86
N ASP A 233 -13.31 14.92 -1.58
CA ASP A 233 -12.80 13.94 -2.54
C ASP A 233 -13.74 12.73 -2.65
N ASP A 234 -15.01 13.00 -2.96
CA ASP A 234 -16.03 11.98 -3.15
C ASP A 234 -16.75 12.21 -4.49
N ARG A 235 -17.26 11.15 -5.10
CA ARG A 235 -17.95 11.17 -6.38
C ARG A 235 -17.13 11.90 -7.46
N GLU A 236 -17.69 12.98 -8.04
CA GLU A 236 -17.02 13.82 -9.05
C GLU A 236 -15.78 14.54 -8.50
N GLY A 237 -15.64 14.65 -7.20
CA GLY A 237 -14.41 15.15 -6.54
C GLY A 237 -13.20 14.26 -6.84
N LYS A 238 -13.36 12.93 -6.86
CA LYS A 238 -12.26 11.99 -7.07
C LYS A 238 -11.51 12.19 -8.39
N PRO A 239 -12.15 12.25 -9.57
CA PRO A 239 -11.45 12.57 -10.82
C PRO A 239 -10.81 13.96 -10.83
N VAL A 240 -11.39 14.94 -10.15
CA VAL A 240 -10.79 16.28 -10.01
C VAL A 240 -9.51 16.21 -9.18
N ALA A 241 -9.53 15.51 -8.05
CA ALA A 241 -8.35 15.30 -7.21
C ALA A 241 -7.26 14.49 -7.93
N ILE A 242 -7.63 13.45 -8.67
CA ILE A 242 -6.68 12.70 -9.52
C ILE A 242 -5.97 13.65 -10.49
N HIS A 243 -6.71 14.53 -11.16
CA HIS A 243 -6.12 15.52 -12.07
C HIS A 243 -5.16 16.46 -11.35
N GLN A 244 -5.53 16.96 -10.16
CA GLN A 244 -4.75 17.95 -9.41
C GLN A 244 -3.48 17.34 -8.77
N PHE A 245 -3.58 16.16 -8.18
CA PHE A 245 -2.51 15.60 -7.35
C PHE A 245 -1.69 14.53 -8.05
N ILE A 246 -2.29 13.74 -8.95
CA ILE A 246 -1.58 12.70 -9.71
C ILE A 246 -1.09 13.23 -11.06
N GLY A 247 -1.87 14.12 -11.69
CA GLY A 247 -1.54 14.75 -12.98
C GLY A 247 -1.55 13.80 -14.18
N ARG A 248 -1.96 12.53 -13.99
CA ARG A 248 -2.10 11.51 -15.03
C ARG A 248 -3.37 10.72 -14.83
N ARG A 249 -3.99 10.30 -15.93
CA ARG A 249 -5.16 9.44 -15.89
C ARG A 249 -4.75 8.02 -15.50
N PRO A 250 -5.36 7.41 -14.46
CA PRO A 250 -5.08 6.04 -14.07
C PRO A 250 -5.51 5.04 -15.16
N ILE A 251 -4.89 3.87 -15.17
CA ILE A 251 -5.33 2.74 -15.98
C ILE A 251 -6.04 1.66 -15.17
N ALA A 252 -6.06 1.79 -13.84
CA ALA A 252 -6.80 0.89 -12.96
C ALA A 252 -7.44 1.69 -11.82
N ALA A 253 -8.69 1.37 -11.48
CA ALA A 253 -9.41 2.01 -10.38
C ALA A 253 -10.26 0.96 -9.63
N PHE A 254 -10.23 1.07 -8.29
CA PHE A 254 -10.82 0.12 -7.36
C PHE A 254 -11.64 0.85 -6.31
N GLY A 255 -12.89 0.43 -6.12
CA GLY A 255 -13.81 1.03 -5.17
C GLY A 255 -14.85 0.05 -4.69
N ASN A 256 -15.84 0.49 -3.89
CA ASN A 256 -16.90 -0.36 -3.38
C ASN A 256 -18.30 0.28 -3.41
N SER A 257 -18.40 1.55 -3.79
CA SER A 257 -19.64 2.33 -3.62
C SER A 257 -19.97 3.23 -4.82
N ASP A 258 -21.16 3.85 -4.77
CA ASP A 258 -21.57 4.90 -5.72
C ASP A 258 -20.63 6.14 -5.66
N GLY A 259 -19.90 6.33 -4.54
CA GLY A 259 -18.88 7.35 -4.40
C GLY A 259 -17.68 7.17 -5.32
N ASP A 260 -17.43 5.93 -5.76
CA ASP A 260 -16.28 5.56 -6.59
C ASP A 260 -16.61 5.54 -8.09
N GLN A 261 -17.89 5.60 -8.43
CA GLN A 261 -18.33 5.47 -9.81
C GLN A 261 -17.58 6.44 -10.74
N ALA A 262 -17.54 7.72 -10.40
CA ALA A 262 -16.90 8.74 -11.23
C ALA A 262 -15.38 8.50 -11.37
N MET A 263 -14.71 8.00 -10.33
CA MET A 263 -13.30 7.61 -10.37
C MET A 263 -13.06 6.46 -11.35
N ILE A 264 -13.88 5.41 -11.28
CA ILE A 264 -13.77 4.24 -12.16
C ILE A 264 -14.13 4.61 -13.59
N GLU A 265 -15.19 5.40 -13.81
CA GLU A 265 -15.55 5.95 -15.12
C GLU A 265 -14.39 6.75 -15.71
N TYR A 266 -13.79 7.64 -14.93
CA TYR A 266 -12.64 8.44 -15.36
C TYR A 266 -11.45 7.56 -15.73
N ALA A 267 -11.18 6.51 -15.00
CA ALA A 267 -10.09 5.59 -15.31
C ALA A 267 -10.35 4.77 -16.57
N THR A 268 -11.61 4.37 -16.84
CA THR A 268 -11.91 3.33 -17.83
C THR A 268 -12.56 3.83 -19.12
N ILE A 269 -13.52 4.77 -19.06
CA ILE A 269 -14.31 5.17 -20.25
C ILE A 269 -13.48 6.01 -21.20
N GLY A 270 -13.28 5.50 -22.43
CA GLY A 270 -12.50 6.21 -23.45
C GLY A 270 -11.04 6.45 -23.05
N ASN A 271 -10.46 5.60 -22.21
CA ASN A 271 -9.04 5.65 -21.93
C ASN A 271 -8.26 5.17 -23.17
N PRO A 272 -7.25 5.90 -23.66
CA PRO A 272 -6.46 5.46 -24.81
C PRO A 272 -5.57 4.25 -24.51
N ARG A 273 -5.36 3.92 -23.22
CA ARG A 273 -4.66 2.73 -22.76
C ARG A 273 -5.65 1.66 -22.32
N PRO A 274 -5.29 0.37 -22.39
CA PRO A 274 -6.06 -0.68 -21.73
C PRO A 274 -6.27 -0.33 -20.26
N SER A 275 -7.49 -0.43 -19.78
CA SER A 275 -7.85 0.01 -18.43
C SER A 275 -8.72 -1.01 -17.72
N PHE A 276 -8.78 -0.92 -16.40
CA PHE A 276 -9.44 -1.88 -15.53
C PHE A 276 -10.22 -1.17 -14.42
N GLY A 277 -11.50 -1.52 -14.28
CA GLY A 277 -12.35 -1.07 -13.18
C GLY A 277 -12.80 -2.26 -12.35
N LEU A 278 -12.80 -2.10 -11.01
CA LEU A 278 -13.24 -3.13 -10.09
C LEU A 278 -14.06 -2.53 -8.96
N ILE A 279 -15.14 -3.21 -8.60
CA ILE A 279 -15.98 -2.90 -7.45
C ILE A 279 -15.99 -4.08 -6.49
N VAL A 280 -15.65 -3.83 -5.23
CA VAL A 280 -15.84 -4.76 -4.13
C VAL A 280 -17.30 -4.68 -3.67
N HIS A 281 -18.05 -5.77 -3.85
CA HIS A 281 -19.41 -5.91 -3.37
C HIS A 281 -19.42 -6.66 -2.04
N HIS A 282 -19.89 -5.99 -1.00
CA HIS A 282 -19.93 -6.52 0.35
C HIS A 282 -21.10 -7.51 0.51
N THR A 283 -20.82 -8.79 0.31
CA THR A 283 -21.80 -9.88 0.29
C THR A 283 -21.65 -10.85 1.46
N ASP A 284 -20.73 -10.60 2.39
CA ASP A 284 -20.34 -11.55 3.44
C ASP A 284 -20.67 -11.02 4.85
N ASP A 285 -21.86 -11.37 5.33
CA ASP A 285 -22.29 -10.99 6.68
C ASP A 285 -21.72 -11.88 7.80
N GLU A 286 -21.08 -12.99 7.44
CA GLU A 286 -20.46 -13.90 8.41
C GLU A 286 -19.07 -13.38 8.82
N ARG A 287 -18.22 -13.06 7.83
CA ARG A 287 -16.83 -12.65 8.06
C ARG A 287 -16.66 -11.12 8.17
N GLU A 288 -17.58 -10.35 7.53
CA GLU A 288 -17.56 -8.89 7.47
C GLU A 288 -19.00 -8.36 7.61
N TYR A 289 -19.38 -7.26 7.01
CA TYR A 289 -20.75 -6.78 6.91
C TYR A 289 -21.24 -6.94 5.48
N ALA A 290 -22.49 -7.41 5.30
CA ALA A 290 -23.13 -7.38 3.99
C ALA A 290 -23.97 -6.12 3.84
N TYR A 291 -23.75 -5.38 2.78
CA TYR A 291 -24.50 -4.16 2.45
C TYR A 291 -24.36 -3.81 0.97
N ASP A 292 -25.36 -3.11 0.44
CA ASP A 292 -25.39 -2.57 -0.92
C ASP A 292 -26.29 -1.30 -0.99
N ALA A 293 -27.54 -1.45 -1.41
CA ALA A 293 -28.46 -0.33 -1.65
C ALA A 293 -28.86 0.46 -0.38
N LYS A 294 -28.81 -0.18 0.79
CA LYS A 294 -29.28 0.40 2.05
C LYS A 294 -28.30 0.16 3.20
N PRO A 295 -27.08 0.70 3.11
CA PRO A 295 -26.12 0.60 4.20
C PRO A 295 -26.64 1.37 5.43
N LYS A 296 -26.14 0.98 6.61
CA LYS A 296 -26.48 1.70 7.86
C LYS A 296 -25.75 3.05 7.97
N SER A 297 -24.61 3.20 7.32
CA SER A 297 -23.74 4.37 7.44
C SER A 297 -23.22 4.82 6.06
N SER A 298 -22.27 4.10 5.48
CA SER A 298 -21.56 4.41 4.24
C SER A 298 -21.60 3.20 3.29
N GLY A 299 -21.04 3.32 2.09
CA GLY A 299 -20.88 2.21 1.16
C GLY A 299 -22.13 1.89 0.32
N LYS A 300 -23.00 2.89 0.07
CA LYS A 300 -24.16 2.69 -0.81
C LYS A 300 -23.73 2.31 -2.22
N LEU A 301 -24.27 1.18 -2.72
CA LEU A 301 -23.93 0.62 -4.01
C LEU A 301 -25.20 0.34 -4.81
N ILE A 302 -25.54 1.23 -5.75
CA ILE A 302 -26.68 1.10 -6.67
C ILE A 302 -26.25 1.46 -8.08
N THR A 303 -25.88 2.74 -8.29
CA THR A 303 -25.59 3.27 -9.62
C THR A 303 -24.26 2.74 -10.15
N ALA A 304 -23.27 2.57 -9.30
CA ALA A 304 -22.00 1.97 -9.69
C ALA A 304 -22.13 0.48 -10.04
N LEU A 305 -23.08 -0.24 -9.43
CA LEU A 305 -23.40 -1.63 -9.80
C LEU A 305 -24.02 -1.72 -11.22
N GLU A 306 -24.87 -0.77 -11.57
CA GLU A 306 -25.43 -0.66 -12.91
C GLU A 306 -24.35 -0.27 -13.93
N ALA A 307 -23.52 0.70 -13.58
CA ALA A 307 -22.38 1.14 -14.38
C ALA A 307 -21.36 0.00 -14.62
N ALA A 308 -21.11 -0.83 -13.62
CA ALA A 308 -20.23 -1.99 -13.75
C ALA A 308 -20.72 -2.96 -14.82
N LYS A 309 -22.01 -3.28 -14.84
CA LYS A 309 -22.62 -4.11 -15.87
C LYS A 309 -22.54 -3.47 -17.25
N LYS A 310 -22.81 -2.17 -17.34
CA LYS A 310 -22.80 -1.41 -18.59
C LYS A 310 -21.41 -1.30 -19.20
N HIS A 311 -20.38 -1.09 -18.38
CA HIS A 311 -19.01 -0.80 -18.83
C HIS A 311 -18.08 -2.01 -18.71
N GLY A 312 -18.57 -3.17 -18.24
CA GLY A 312 -17.78 -4.39 -18.12
C GLY A 312 -16.73 -4.33 -16.99
N TRP A 313 -16.99 -3.59 -15.91
CA TRP A 313 -16.12 -3.60 -14.75
C TRP A 313 -16.21 -4.92 -13.98
N THR A 314 -15.15 -5.32 -13.37
CA THR A 314 -15.11 -6.53 -12.56
C THR A 314 -15.85 -6.28 -11.24
N LEU A 315 -16.87 -7.09 -10.98
CA LEU A 315 -17.58 -7.09 -9.70
C LEU A 315 -17.03 -8.23 -8.84
N VAL A 316 -16.52 -7.91 -7.68
CA VAL A 316 -15.96 -8.86 -6.72
C VAL A 316 -16.98 -9.11 -5.62
N SER A 317 -17.48 -10.33 -5.51
CA SER A 317 -18.27 -10.75 -4.36
C SER A 317 -17.31 -11.11 -3.21
N MET A 318 -17.35 -10.37 -2.11
CA MET A 318 -16.50 -10.67 -0.96
C MET A 318 -16.66 -12.11 -0.48
N LYS A 319 -17.89 -12.63 -0.49
CA LYS A 319 -18.19 -14.01 -0.05
C LYS A 319 -17.64 -15.07 -1.00
N GLU A 320 -17.79 -14.88 -2.30
CA GLU A 320 -17.47 -15.89 -3.30
C GLU A 320 -16.05 -15.78 -3.83
N ASP A 321 -15.53 -14.55 -3.98
CA ASP A 321 -14.22 -14.30 -4.58
C ASP A 321 -13.07 -14.31 -3.58
N TRP A 322 -13.32 -14.05 -2.30
CA TRP A 322 -12.29 -14.01 -1.27
C TRP A 322 -12.28 -15.28 -0.43
N LYS A 323 -11.14 -15.94 -0.40
CA LYS A 323 -10.88 -17.12 0.44
C LYS A 323 -10.77 -16.73 1.91
N SER A 324 -10.06 -15.66 2.22
CA SER A 324 -10.03 -15.01 3.53
C SER A 324 -10.29 -13.52 3.38
N VAL A 325 -10.90 -12.89 4.39
CA VAL A 325 -11.13 -11.43 4.42
C VAL A 325 -9.99 -10.76 5.17
N TRP A 326 -9.62 -11.30 6.32
CA TRP A 326 -8.65 -10.74 7.24
C TRP A 326 -7.31 -11.46 7.17
N ASN A 327 -6.27 -10.82 7.65
CA ASN A 327 -4.97 -11.45 7.85
C ASN A 327 -5.02 -12.31 9.13
N GLU A 328 -5.38 -13.59 9.00
CA GLU A 328 -5.46 -14.54 10.12
C GLU A 328 -4.09 -14.96 10.68
N SER A 329 -3.04 -14.76 9.93
CA SER A 329 -1.65 -14.93 10.37
C SER A 329 -0.90 -13.65 10.04
N LYS A 330 -0.32 -13.00 11.04
CA LYS A 330 0.61 -11.90 10.76
C LYS A 330 1.55 -12.30 9.62
N LEU A 331 1.14 -11.94 8.37
CA LEU A 331 1.95 -11.95 7.16
C LEU A 331 2.37 -13.32 6.60
N ASN A 332 1.45 -14.02 5.96
CA ASN A 332 1.80 -14.63 4.69
C ASN A 332 1.37 -13.69 3.53
N LEU A 333 1.89 -12.48 3.51
CA LEU A 333 1.94 -11.71 2.26
C LEU A 333 2.64 -12.60 1.22
N PRO A 334 2.20 -12.59 -0.06
CA PRO A 334 2.89 -13.34 -1.09
C PRO A 334 4.38 -13.02 -0.96
N LYS A 335 5.16 -14.07 -0.74
CA LYS A 335 6.63 -13.93 -0.71
C LYS A 335 6.99 -13.27 -2.01
N VAL A 336 7.37 -12.00 -1.93
CA VAL A 336 7.73 -11.22 -3.10
C VAL A 336 8.70 -12.09 -3.91
N SER A 337 8.38 -12.34 -5.17
CA SER A 337 9.17 -13.27 -5.97
C SER A 337 10.62 -12.80 -5.97
N ALA A 338 11.59 -13.71 -6.10
CA ALA A 338 13.01 -13.36 -6.20
C ALA A 338 13.29 -12.29 -7.28
N ARG A 339 12.37 -12.08 -8.23
CA ARG A 339 12.44 -11.01 -9.23
C ARG A 339 12.47 -9.60 -8.62
N SER A 340 11.83 -9.35 -7.48
CA SER A 340 11.85 -8.04 -6.82
C SER A 340 13.16 -7.78 -6.06
N LEU A 341 13.93 -8.85 -5.75
CA LEU A 341 15.25 -8.72 -5.16
C LEU A 341 16.29 -8.18 -6.15
N PHE A 342 16.11 -8.45 -7.45
CA PHE A 342 17.10 -8.09 -8.47
C PHE A 342 17.03 -6.60 -8.80
N GLY A 343 18.20 -6.00 -9.03
CA GLY A 343 18.41 -4.60 -9.35
C GLY A 343 19.34 -3.90 -8.38
N LYS A 344 19.31 -2.57 -8.39
CA LYS A 344 20.17 -1.71 -7.58
C LYS A 344 19.42 -1.17 -6.38
N TRP A 345 20.10 -1.17 -5.24
CA TRP A 345 19.58 -0.81 -3.95
C TRP A 345 20.49 0.20 -3.26
N LEU A 346 19.89 1.20 -2.61
CA LEU A 346 20.57 2.20 -1.78
C LEU A 346 20.28 1.92 -0.31
N ALA A 347 21.30 1.76 0.51
CA ALA A 347 21.13 1.57 1.95
C ALA A 347 20.61 2.85 2.61
N GLU A 348 19.56 2.71 3.42
CA GLU A 348 18.94 3.77 4.21
C GLU A 348 19.15 3.59 5.72
N ASP A 349 19.42 2.35 6.13
CA ASP A 349 19.72 2.03 7.52
C ASP A 349 20.64 0.83 7.59
N ILE A 350 21.60 0.88 8.53
CA ILE A 350 22.53 -0.21 8.82
C ILE A 350 22.44 -0.52 10.31
N SER A 351 21.81 -1.62 10.66
CA SER A 351 21.65 -2.11 12.04
C SER A 351 20.99 -1.10 12.99
N GLY A 352 19.98 -0.35 12.50
CA GLY A 352 19.22 0.62 13.30
C GLY A 352 19.92 1.94 13.57
N GLN A 353 21.05 2.24 12.89
CA GLN A 353 21.85 3.44 13.15
C GLN A 353 21.81 4.49 12.02
N GLY A 354 20.95 4.27 11.01
CA GLY A 354 20.91 5.12 9.82
C GLY A 354 22.18 5.01 8.97
N VAL A 355 22.34 5.95 8.06
CA VAL A 355 23.51 6.12 7.18
C VAL A 355 23.97 7.58 7.22
N ILE A 356 25.23 7.83 6.87
CA ILE A 356 25.78 9.20 6.80
C ILE A 356 25.22 9.89 5.56
N ASP A 357 24.72 11.11 5.71
CA ASP A 357 24.23 11.94 4.61
C ASP A 357 25.29 12.09 3.50
N ASN A 358 24.85 11.92 2.25
CA ASN A 358 25.72 11.96 1.06
C ASN A 358 26.78 10.86 0.94
N ALA A 359 26.75 9.83 1.81
CA ALA A 359 27.61 8.65 1.74
C ALA A 359 26.79 7.43 1.28
N GLN A 360 26.85 7.14 -0.01
CA GLN A 360 26.02 6.07 -0.61
C GLN A 360 26.68 4.69 -0.40
N SER A 361 25.99 3.82 0.36
CA SER A 361 26.27 2.38 0.39
C SER A 361 25.23 1.68 -0.48
N THR A 362 25.68 0.95 -1.52
CA THR A 362 24.78 0.35 -2.51
C THR A 362 24.95 -1.16 -2.60
N LEU A 363 23.92 -1.85 -3.10
CA LEU A 363 23.93 -3.27 -3.40
C LEU A 363 23.23 -3.50 -4.74
N GLU A 364 23.88 -4.16 -5.67
CA GLU A 364 23.29 -4.62 -6.92
C GLU A 364 23.25 -6.15 -6.90
N ILE A 365 22.08 -6.72 -7.20
CA ILE A 365 21.87 -8.17 -7.24
C ILE A 365 21.33 -8.52 -8.62
N SER A 366 22.05 -9.36 -9.34
CA SER A 366 21.68 -9.82 -10.68
C SER A 366 20.98 -11.19 -10.63
N GLN A 367 20.22 -11.51 -11.67
CA GLN A 367 19.46 -12.78 -11.76
C GLN A 367 20.35 -14.04 -11.75
N ASP A 368 21.60 -13.90 -12.17
CA ASP A 368 22.60 -15.00 -12.16
C ASP A 368 23.27 -15.18 -10.79
N GLY A 369 22.82 -14.46 -9.77
CA GLY A 369 23.39 -14.46 -8.44
C GLY A 369 24.65 -13.61 -8.28
N SER A 370 25.07 -12.86 -9.31
CA SER A 370 26.15 -11.89 -9.16
C SER A 370 25.73 -10.76 -8.24
N VAL A 371 26.63 -10.35 -7.36
CA VAL A 371 26.44 -9.20 -6.47
C VAL A 371 27.60 -8.23 -6.65
N ALA A 372 27.28 -6.94 -6.63
CA ALA A 372 28.22 -5.84 -6.66
C ALA A 372 27.67 -4.68 -5.80
N GLY A 373 28.53 -3.76 -5.43
CA GLY A 373 28.09 -2.57 -4.68
C GLY A 373 29.22 -1.66 -4.29
N ASP A 374 28.84 -0.59 -3.62
CA ASP A 374 29.74 0.41 -3.05
C ASP A 374 29.50 0.49 -1.54
N THR A 375 30.56 0.53 -0.75
CA THR A 375 30.47 0.62 0.71
C THR A 375 30.54 2.07 1.22
N CYS A 376 30.46 3.04 0.31
CA CYS A 376 30.76 4.47 0.41
C CYS A 376 32.27 4.85 0.37
N VAL A 377 33.19 3.91 0.50
CA VAL A 377 34.65 4.12 0.33
C VAL A 377 35.19 3.14 -0.73
N ASN A 378 34.81 1.88 -0.61
CA ASN A 378 35.30 0.80 -1.44
C ASN A 378 34.19 0.13 -2.23
N ARG A 379 34.54 -0.46 -3.37
CA ARG A 379 33.64 -1.30 -4.16
C ARG A 379 33.85 -2.75 -3.80
N PHE A 380 32.75 -3.49 -3.84
CA PHE A 380 32.79 -4.93 -3.66
C PHE A 380 32.08 -5.68 -4.78
N GLY A 381 32.42 -6.95 -4.93
CA GLY A 381 31.72 -7.86 -5.86
C GLY A 381 31.92 -9.30 -5.46
N GLY A 382 30.99 -10.16 -5.86
CA GLY A 382 30.98 -11.58 -5.53
C GLY A 382 29.76 -12.30 -6.06
N LYS A 383 29.36 -13.35 -5.38
CA LYS A 383 28.16 -14.15 -5.68
C LYS A 383 27.33 -14.33 -4.43
N ALA A 384 26.01 -14.38 -4.60
CA ALA A 384 25.06 -14.81 -3.58
C ALA A 384 24.31 -16.05 -4.05
N LYS A 385 24.04 -16.95 -3.12
CA LYS A 385 23.12 -18.08 -3.33
C LYS A 385 21.75 -17.65 -2.84
N ILE A 386 20.75 -17.72 -3.72
CA ILE A 386 19.38 -17.32 -3.45
C ILE A 386 18.48 -18.55 -3.56
N ASP A 387 17.68 -18.81 -2.54
CA ASP A 387 16.71 -19.90 -2.50
C ASP A 387 15.46 -19.44 -1.72
N GLY A 388 14.39 -19.18 -2.44
CA GLY A 388 13.18 -18.57 -1.88
C GLY A 388 13.47 -17.21 -1.25
N GLN A 389 13.30 -17.07 0.06
CA GLN A 389 13.63 -15.87 0.83
C GLN A 389 15.00 -15.94 1.53
N LYS A 390 15.75 -16.99 1.31
CA LYS A 390 17.12 -17.11 1.83
C LYS A 390 18.08 -16.50 0.82
N ILE A 391 19.02 -15.72 1.32
CA ILE A 391 20.15 -15.19 0.57
C ILE A 391 21.40 -15.37 1.42
N LEU A 392 22.42 -15.96 0.82
CA LEU A 392 23.73 -16.12 1.45
C LEU A 392 24.78 -15.52 0.53
N PHE A 393 25.47 -14.51 1.01
CA PHE A 393 26.61 -13.92 0.29
C PHE A 393 27.82 -14.84 0.43
N GLY A 394 28.43 -15.19 -0.71
CA GLY A 394 29.74 -15.83 -0.73
C GLY A 394 30.85 -14.83 -0.38
N PRO A 395 32.13 -15.24 -0.50
CA PRO A 395 33.25 -14.31 -0.30
C PRO A 395 33.13 -13.10 -1.23
N LEU A 396 33.14 -11.90 -0.65
CA LEU A 396 33.08 -10.63 -1.38
C LEU A 396 34.50 -10.07 -1.51
N ALA A 397 34.96 -9.91 -2.76
CA ALA A 397 36.18 -9.20 -3.05
C ALA A 397 35.96 -7.69 -2.93
N MET A 398 36.82 -6.99 -2.21
CA MET A 398 36.68 -5.56 -1.94
C MET A 398 37.99 -4.82 -2.33
N THR A 399 37.86 -3.61 -2.90
CA THR A 399 38.98 -2.71 -3.10
C THR A 399 39.49 -2.19 -1.74
N ARG A 400 40.72 -1.68 -1.68
CA ARG A 400 41.35 -1.18 -0.43
C ARG A 400 41.76 0.26 -0.59
N ARG A 401 40.80 1.17 -0.59
CA ARG A 401 41.04 2.62 -0.56
C ARG A 401 40.90 3.12 0.86
N ALA A 402 41.71 4.11 1.22
CA ALA A 402 41.52 4.84 2.48
C ALA A 402 40.56 6.02 2.26
N GLY A 403 39.77 6.31 3.26
CA GLY A 403 38.81 7.42 3.29
C GLY A 403 38.77 8.12 4.64
N PRO A 404 37.94 9.15 4.80
CA PRO A 404 37.70 9.77 6.12
C PRO A 404 37.21 8.73 7.14
N GLN A 405 37.62 8.88 8.40
CA GLN A 405 37.33 7.89 9.46
C GLN A 405 35.84 7.53 9.56
N ALA A 406 34.96 8.53 9.54
CA ALA A 406 33.52 8.29 9.63
C ALA A 406 32.98 7.41 8.49
N LEU A 407 33.46 7.57 7.25
CA LEU A 407 33.08 6.74 6.12
C LEU A 407 33.68 5.32 6.23
N MET A 408 34.90 5.18 6.75
CA MET A 408 35.52 3.89 7.04
C MET A 408 34.75 3.11 8.11
N ASP A 409 34.23 3.82 9.11
CA ASP A 409 33.38 3.24 10.16
C ASP A 409 32.05 2.75 9.59
N GLN A 410 31.40 3.54 8.69
CA GLN A 410 30.18 3.09 7.99
C GLN A 410 30.46 1.90 7.08
N GLU A 411 31.56 1.91 6.32
CA GLU A 411 32.00 0.77 5.51
C GLU A 411 32.13 -0.51 6.34
N SER A 412 32.81 -0.41 7.49
CA SER A 412 33.01 -1.54 8.39
C SER A 412 31.67 -2.10 8.93
N LYS A 413 30.75 -1.21 9.31
CA LYS A 413 29.40 -1.59 9.74
C LYS A 413 28.63 -2.28 8.61
N TYR A 414 28.68 -1.73 7.39
CA TYR A 414 27.99 -2.27 6.23
C TYR A 414 28.53 -3.66 5.86
N ALA A 415 29.85 -3.84 5.79
CA ALA A 415 30.48 -5.11 5.51
C ALA A 415 30.12 -6.17 6.56
N THR A 416 30.23 -5.80 7.86
CA THR A 416 29.85 -6.68 8.97
C THR A 416 28.37 -7.06 8.96
N ALA A 417 27.50 -6.16 8.54
CA ALA A 417 26.08 -6.43 8.41
C ALA A 417 25.80 -7.42 7.27
N LEU A 418 26.46 -7.28 6.11
CA LEU A 418 26.35 -8.22 4.98
C LEU A 418 26.79 -9.65 5.35
N GLU A 419 27.80 -9.81 6.18
CA GLU A 419 28.28 -11.13 6.66
C GLU A 419 27.24 -11.86 7.51
N LYS A 420 26.35 -11.13 8.20
CA LYS A 420 25.32 -11.69 9.08
C LYS A 420 24.04 -12.08 8.33
N VAL A 421 23.95 -11.75 7.05
CA VAL A 421 22.72 -11.98 6.27
C VAL A 421 22.50 -13.44 5.98
N THR A 422 21.30 -13.92 6.28
CA THR A 422 20.84 -15.28 5.96
C THR A 422 19.55 -15.29 5.15
N GLY A 423 18.85 -14.13 5.08
CA GLY A 423 17.58 -14.02 4.37
C GLY A 423 17.28 -12.59 3.95
N PHE A 424 16.19 -12.44 3.25
CA PHE A 424 15.67 -11.13 2.85
C PHE A 424 14.15 -11.11 2.83
N ARG A 425 13.59 -9.91 2.93
CA ARG A 425 12.20 -9.61 2.62
C ARG A 425 12.12 -8.26 1.89
N VAL A 426 11.14 -8.13 1.02
CA VAL A 426 10.77 -6.82 0.46
C VAL A 426 9.41 -6.47 1.05
N ASP A 427 9.27 -5.31 1.65
CA ASP A 427 8.01 -4.90 2.24
C ASP A 427 7.02 -4.34 1.20
N LEU A 428 5.84 -3.95 1.65
CA LEU A 428 4.78 -3.43 0.79
C LEU A 428 5.13 -2.09 0.11
N ARG A 429 6.11 -1.38 0.65
CA ARG A 429 6.66 -0.12 0.11
C ARG A 429 7.69 -0.37 -0.99
N GLY A 430 8.10 -1.62 -1.16
CA GLY A 430 9.19 -1.98 -2.06
C GLY A 430 10.57 -1.81 -1.45
N LEU A 431 10.68 -1.62 -0.11
CA LEU A 431 11.96 -1.58 0.59
C LEU A 431 12.50 -3.00 0.78
N LEU A 432 13.78 -3.19 0.48
CA LEU A 432 14.48 -4.44 0.74
C LEU A 432 15.07 -4.42 2.16
N PHE A 433 14.76 -5.46 2.93
CA PHE A 433 15.38 -5.74 4.21
C PHE A 433 16.21 -7.00 4.10
N LEU A 434 17.48 -6.93 4.42
CA LEU A 434 18.32 -8.09 4.65
C LEU A 434 18.25 -8.46 6.12
N VAL A 435 18.06 -9.75 6.42
CA VAL A 435 17.84 -10.24 7.79
C VAL A 435 18.88 -11.26 8.19
N ASN A 436 19.18 -11.33 9.52
CA ASN A 436 20.07 -12.32 10.10
C ASN A 436 19.33 -13.65 10.39
N ALA A 437 20.03 -14.60 11.02
CA ALA A 437 19.50 -15.91 11.36
C ALA A 437 18.34 -15.86 12.37
N GLU A 438 18.29 -14.82 13.21
CA GLU A 438 17.24 -14.57 14.19
C GLU A 438 16.04 -13.82 13.59
N GLY A 439 16.08 -13.50 12.29
CA GLY A 439 15.02 -12.77 11.58
C GLY A 439 15.04 -11.25 11.84
N GLN A 440 16.10 -10.73 12.45
CA GLN A 440 16.24 -9.28 12.71
C GLN A 440 16.77 -8.56 11.47
N ASP A 441 16.29 -7.35 11.24
CA ASP A 441 16.74 -6.50 10.14
C ASP A 441 18.17 -6.03 10.39
N VAL A 442 19.07 -6.30 9.45
CA VAL A 442 20.48 -5.86 9.52
C VAL A 442 20.79 -4.74 8.55
N ILE A 443 20.11 -4.67 7.40
CA ILE A 443 20.23 -3.53 6.48
C ILE A 443 18.88 -3.31 5.82
N ARG A 444 18.43 -2.05 5.72
CA ARG A 444 17.28 -1.61 4.94
C ARG A 444 17.72 -0.79 3.75
N PHE A 445 17.09 -1.04 2.61
CA PHE A 445 17.40 -0.38 1.34
C PHE A 445 16.15 0.14 0.66
N SER A 446 16.28 1.26 -0.05
CA SER A 446 15.36 1.70 -1.10
C SER A 446 15.84 1.28 -2.49
N LYS A 447 14.93 1.06 -3.41
CA LYS A 447 15.26 0.69 -4.78
C LYS A 447 15.74 1.91 -5.56
N MET A 448 16.88 1.82 -6.20
CA MET A 448 17.36 2.87 -7.09
C MET A 448 16.64 2.78 -8.44
N ALA A 449 16.33 3.93 -9.04
CA ALA A 449 15.89 3.99 -10.43
C ALA A 449 17.05 3.55 -11.36
N ASP A 450 16.73 2.79 -12.40
CA ASP A 450 17.68 2.39 -13.43
C ASP A 450 18.17 3.58 -14.24
#